data_7899eaf951adbf9184bef33b83637746
#
_entry.id   7899eaf951adbf9184bef33b83637746
#
_cell.length_a   1.000
_cell.length_b   1.000
_cell.length_c   1.000
_cell.angle_alpha   90.00
_cell.angle_beta   90.00
_cell.angle_gamma   90.00
#
_symmetry.space_group_name_H-M   'P 1'
#
loop_
_entity.id
_entity.type
_entity.pdbx_description
1 polymer ?
#
loop_
_entity_poly.entity_id
_entity_poly.type
_entity_poly.pdbx_seq_one_letter_code
_entity_poly.pdbx_strand_id
1 'polypeptide(L)'
;GLVLASCSAEPPPEVSLYPNETPDLRMLIQDAADENDVPVALVQKVVIRESTHQPAARNGPYYGLMQILPATARSMGFRGEPTDLLDAETNLRYATRYLRGAWLVSGGDMNEAVMWYARGYYYEAKRMGLIEETGVGGRKVWPD
;
A
#
# COMPACT_ATOMS: atom_id res chain seq x y z
N GLY A 1 52.59 13.98 -21.76
CA GLY A 1 51.52 14.56 -20.99
C GLY A 1 50.51 13.51 -20.64
N LEU A 2 50.38 13.16 -19.33
CA LEU A 2 49.31 12.29 -18.83
C LEU A 2 47.99 13.07 -18.86
N VAL A 3 47.08 12.68 -19.71
CA VAL A 3 45.68 13.16 -19.65
C VAL A 3 44.99 12.31 -18.61
N LEU A 4 44.82 12.85 -17.42
CA LEU A 4 43.91 12.27 -16.44
C LEU A 4 42.49 12.53 -16.92
N ALA A 5 41.88 11.51 -17.51
CA ALA A 5 40.44 11.51 -17.74
C ALA A 5 39.78 11.46 -16.34
N SER A 6 39.30 12.59 -15.85
CA SER A 6 38.43 12.57 -14.67
C SER A 6 37.10 11.94 -15.07
N CYS A 7 36.85 10.72 -14.65
CA CYS A 7 35.53 10.15 -14.67
C CYS A 7 34.70 10.89 -13.64
N SER A 8 34.05 12.00 -14.04
CA SER A 8 32.94 12.52 -13.26
C SER A 8 31.79 11.55 -13.44
N ALA A 9 31.54 10.71 -12.44
CA ALA A 9 30.32 9.93 -12.41
C ALA A 9 29.14 10.91 -12.41
N GLU A 10 28.28 10.82 -13.43
CA GLU A 10 27.03 11.57 -13.40
C GLU A 10 26.24 11.19 -12.15
N PRO A 11 25.71 12.17 -11.38
CA PRO A 11 24.83 11.82 -10.27
C PRO A 11 23.67 11.01 -10.81
N PRO A 12 23.17 9.99 -10.08
CA PRO A 12 21.99 9.25 -10.50
C PRO A 12 20.84 10.23 -10.76
N PRO A 13 20.01 9.99 -11.80
CA PRO A 13 18.90 10.87 -12.08
C PRO A 13 18.01 11.00 -10.86
N GLU A 14 17.61 12.24 -10.53
CA GLU A 14 16.66 12.47 -9.45
C GLU A 14 15.37 11.70 -9.76
N VAL A 15 14.91 10.91 -8.80
CA VAL A 15 13.66 10.19 -8.92
C VAL A 15 12.53 11.21 -8.86
N SER A 16 11.72 11.30 -9.92
CA SER A 16 10.55 12.16 -9.93
C SER A 16 9.54 11.68 -8.92
N LEU A 17 9.19 12.54 -7.98
CA LEU A 17 8.14 12.27 -7.00
C LEU A 17 6.78 12.62 -7.60
N TYR A 18 5.76 11.91 -7.15
CA TYR A 18 4.38 12.28 -7.44
C TYR A 18 3.97 13.53 -6.65
N PRO A 19 2.92 14.26 -7.07
CA PRO A 19 2.41 15.37 -6.27
C PRO A 19 2.16 14.96 -4.82
N ASN A 20 2.60 15.78 -3.86
CA ASN A 20 2.55 15.55 -2.42
C ASN A 20 3.42 14.39 -1.90
N GLU A 21 4.06 13.63 -2.75
CA GLU A 21 4.98 12.60 -2.31
C GLU A 21 6.29 13.23 -1.84
N THR A 22 6.85 12.69 -0.75
CA THR A 22 8.18 13.04 -0.25
C THR A 22 9.13 11.85 -0.44
N PRO A 23 10.46 12.04 -0.39
CA PRO A 23 11.39 10.91 -0.40
C PRO A 23 11.13 9.88 0.69
N ASP A 24 10.82 10.34 1.91
CA ASP A 24 10.50 9.45 3.03
C ASP A 24 9.23 8.64 2.75
N LEU A 25 8.20 9.28 2.22
CA LEU A 25 6.95 8.60 1.89
C LEU A 25 7.17 7.55 0.79
N ARG A 26 8.00 7.86 -0.21
CA ARG A 26 8.35 6.89 -1.26
C ARG A 26 9.01 5.65 -0.69
N MET A 27 9.92 5.83 0.28
CA MET A 27 10.58 4.70 0.94
C MET A 27 9.59 3.86 1.73
N LEU A 28 8.67 4.49 2.47
CA LEU A 28 7.63 3.78 3.20
C LEU A 28 6.72 2.96 2.27
N ILE A 29 6.36 3.52 1.12
CA ILE A 29 5.55 2.83 0.11
C ILE A 29 6.30 1.62 -0.45
N GLN A 30 7.58 1.78 -0.76
CA GLN A 30 8.41 0.69 -1.25
C GLN A 30 8.55 -0.42 -0.22
N ASP A 31 8.82 -0.07 1.04
CA ASP A 31 8.94 -1.04 2.12
C ASP A 31 7.62 -1.81 2.33
N ALA A 32 6.49 -1.13 2.30
CA ALA A 32 5.19 -1.77 2.44
C ALA A 32 4.91 -2.76 1.30
N ALA A 33 5.27 -2.39 0.07
CA ALA A 33 5.14 -3.27 -1.10
C ALA A 33 6.00 -4.52 -0.95
N ASP A 34 7.26 -4.34 -0.55
CA ASP A 34 8.21 -5.43 -0.36
C ASP A 34 7.77 -6.38 0.76
N GLU A 35 7.34 -5.85 1.90
CA GLU A 35 6.86 -6.64 3.04
C GLU A 35 5.64 -7.48 2.71
N ASN A 36 4.80 -7.02 1.79
CA ASN A 36 3.55 -7.69 1.42
C ASN A 36 3.64 -8.44 0.08
N ASP A 37 4.80 -8.45 -0.53
CA ASP A 37 5.04 -9.14 -1.81
C ASP A 37 4.03 -8.73 -2.89
N VAL A 38 3.82 -7.41 -3.00
CA VAL A 38 2.99 -6.80 -4.05
C VAL A 38 3.83 -5.84 -4.87
N PRO A 39 3.49 -5.61 -6.15
CA PRO A 39 4.22 -4.61 -6.94
C PRO A 39 4.11 -3.22 -6.32
N VAL A 40 5.23 -2.50 -6.23
CA VAL A 40 5.23 -1.11 -5.74
C VAL A 40 4.32 -0.23 -6.61
N ALA A 41 4.27 -0.50 -7.90
CA ALA A 41 3.38 0.22 -8.82
C ALA A 41 1.90 0.07 -8.43
N LEU A 42 1.50 -1.08 -7.88
CA LEU A 42 0.13 -1.29 -7.40
C LEU A 42 -0.16 -0.44 -6.16
N VAL A 43 0.76 -0.40 -5.19
CA VAL A 43 0.60 0.44 -4.00
C VAL A 43 0.49 1.91 -4.41
N GLN A 44 1.37 2.37 -5.32
CA GLN A 44 1.33 3.74 -5.84
C GLN A 44 -0.01 4.06 -6.53
N LYS A 45 -0.55 3.14 -7.33
CA LYS A 45 -1.86 3.34 -7.97
C LYS A 45 -2.97 3.59 -6.96
N VAL A 46 -2.99 2.82 -5.88
CA VAL A 46 -3.99 2.97 -4.82
C VAL A 46 -3.80 4.29 -4.08
N VAL A 47 -2.57 4.62 -3.70
CA VAL A 47 -2.26 5.88 -3.00
C VAL A 47 -2.66 7.10 -3.83
N ILE A 48 -2.33 7.11 -5.12
CA ILE A 48 -2.71 8.19 -6.03
C ILE A 48 -4.22 8.33 -6.09
N ARG A 49 -4.91 7.22 -6.30
CA ARG A 49 -6.37 7.21 -6.42
C ARG A 49 -7.07 7.68 -5.15
N GLU A 50 -6.61 7.21 -4.00
CA GLU A 50 -7.31 7.39 -2.73
C GLU A 50 -7.03 8.73 -2.06
N SER A 51 -5.79 9.22 -2.11
CA SER A 51 -5.40 10.41 -1.36
C SER A 51 -4.51 11.40 -2.09
N THR A 52 -4.01 11.07 -3.27
CA THR A 52 -2.95 11.85 -3.92
C THR A 52 -1.78 12.10 -2.97
N HIS A 53 -1.30 11.04 -2.31
CA HIS A 53 -0.17 11.07 -1.36
C HIS A 53 -0.37 12.01 -0.17
N GLN A 54 -1.61 12.13 0.33
CA GLN A 54 -1.91 12.97 1.50
C GLN A 54 -2.20 12.07 2.71
N PRO A 55 -1.25 11.90 3.64
CA PRO A 55 -1.44 10.98 4.77
C PRO A 55 -2.61 11.32 5.69
N ALA A 56 -2.94 12.61 5.81
CA ALA A 56 -4.03 13.08 6.66
C ALA A 56 -5.40 13.13 5.97
N ALA A 57 -5.51 12.61 4.75
CA ALA A 57 -6.77 12.65 4.00
C ALA A 57 -7.89 11.92 4.73
N ARG A 58 -9.07 12.53 4.72
CA ARG A 58 -10.30 11.98 5.30
C ARG A 58 -11.45 12.16 4.31
N ASN A 59 -12.14 11.07 3.99
CA ASN A 59 -13.34 11.10 3.15
C ASN A 59 -14.40 10.19 3.77
N GLY A 60 -15.38 10.81 4.46
CA GLY A 60 -16.38 10.04 5.21
C GLY A 60 -15.73 9.12 6.24
N PRO A 61 -16.01 7.80 6.20
CA PRO A 61 -15.46 6.86 7.17
C PRO A 61 -14.02 6.39 6.87
N TYR A 62 -13.43 6.87 5.76
CA TYR A 62 -12.13 6.42 5.28
C TYR A 62 -11.00 7.29 5.81
N TYR A 63 -9.86 6.66 6.10
CA TYR A 63 -8.71 7.29 6.75
C TYR A 63 -7.44 7.17 5.93
N GLY A 64 -6.76 8.30 5.74
CA GLY A 64 -5.35 8.36 5.43
C GLY A 64 -4.96 8.03 4.01
N LEU A 65 -3.71 7.65 3.88
CA LEU A 65 -3.01 7.54 2.61
C LEU A 65 -3.70 6.61 1.60
N MET A 66 -4.19 5.46 2.08
CA MET A 66 -4.87 4.47 1.23
C MET A 66 -6.37 4.40 1.48
N GLN A 67 -6.93 5.34 2.28
CA GLN A 67 -8.36 5.46 2.54
C GLN A 67 -8.96 4.14 3.02
N ILE A 68 -8.45 3.63 4.13
CA ILE A 68 -8.93 2.39 4.73
C ILE A 68 -9.97 2.65 5.83
N LEU A 69 -10.94 1.75 5.93
CA LEU A 69 -11.88 1.73 7.05
C LEU A 69 -11.21 1.17 8.30
N PRO A 70 -11.48 1.72 9.49
CA PRO A 70 -10.95 1.14 10.74
C PRO A 70 -11.29 -0.34 10.92
N ALA A 71 -12.50 -0.76 10.58
CA ALA A 71 -12.89 -2.18 10.68
C ALA A 71 -12.07 -3.07 9.76
N THR A 72 -11.78 -2.62 8.54
CA THR A 72 -10.92 -3.33 7.60
C THR A 72 -9.49 -3.42 8.12
N ALA A 73 -8.97 -2.32 8.65
CA ALA A 73 -7.63 -2.31 9.26
C ALA A 73 -7.54 -3.30 10.44
N ARG A 74 -8.59 -3.38 11.26
CA ARG A 74 -8.64 -4.33 12.38
C ARG A 74 -8.61 -5.77 11.92
N SER A 75 -9.26 -6.11 10.81
CA SER A 75 -9.18 -7.46 10.24
C SER A 75 -7.76 -7.80 9.78
N MET A 76 -6.96 -6.79 9.51
CA MET A 76 -5.55 -6.92 9.12
C MET A 76 -4.58 -6.82 10.30
N GLY A 77 -5.07 -6.80 11.53
CA GLY A 77 -4.25 -6.79 12.74
C GLY A 77 -4.14 -5.46 13.47
N PHE A 78 -4.74 -4.40 12.96
CA PHE A 78 -4.71 -3.08 13.62
C PHE A 78 -5.44 -3.10 14.96
N ARG A 79 -4.83 -2.48 15.99
CA ARG A 79 -5.39 -2.41 17.36
C ARG A 79 -5.42 -1.00 17.93
N GLY A 80 -5.01 0.01 17.15
CA GLY A 80 -4.96 1.40 17.60
C GLY A 80 -6.30 2.12 17.49
N GLU A 81 -6.24 3.43 17.73
CA GLU A 81 -7.36 4.32 17.51
C GLU A 81 -7.52 4.66 16.03
N PRO A 82 -8.73 4.93 15.53
CA PRO A 82 -8.92 5.26 14.11
C PRO A 82 -8.01 6.38 13.59
N THR A 83 -7.75 7.41 14.41
CA THR A 83 -6.86 8.52 14.01
C THR A 83 -5.40 8.11 13.84
N ASP A 84 -4.97 6.99 14.40
CA ASP A 84 -3.63 6.45 14.17
C ASP A 84 -3.43 6.07 12.69
N LEU A 85 -4.52 5.81 11.97
CA LEU A 85 -4.48 5.51 10.54
C LEU A 85 -4.18 6.75 9.67
N LEU A 86 -4.06 7.93 10.28
CA LEU A 86 -3.59 9.14 9.59
C LEU A 86 -2.06 9.23 9.58
N ASP A 87 -1.37 8.34 10.29
CA ASP A 87 0.07 8.18 10.19
C ASP A 87 0.40 7.34 8.96
N ALA A 88 1.30 7.82 8.10
CA ALA A 88 1.59 7.18 6.82
C ALA A 88 2.08 5.73 6.97
N GLU A 89 3.01 5.48 7.89
CA GLU A 89 3.55 4.14 8.12
C GLU A 89 2.48 3.18 8.62
N THR A 90 1.67 3.62 9.58
CA THR A 90 0.57 2.83 10.13
C THR A 90 -0.47 2.50 9.06
N ASN A 91 -0.88 3.48 8.28
CA ASN A 91 -1.84 3.28 7.19
C ASN A 91 -1.32 2.26 6.17
N LEU A 92 -0.08 2.46 5.70
CA LEU A 92 0.55 1.57 4.73
C LEU A 92 0.66 0.13 5.24
N ARG A 93 0.99 -0.05 6.52
CA ARG A 93 1.11 -1.40 7.11
C ARG A 93 -0.16 -2.21 6.93
N TYR A 94 -1.30 -1.67 7.34
CA TYR A 94 -2.57 -2.40 7.35
C TYR A 94 -3.29 -2.36 6.01
N ALA A 95 -3.27 -1.23 5.34
CA ALA A 95 -3.91 -1.11 4.04
C ALA A 95 -3.21 -1.94 2.96
N THR A 96 -1.88 -2.04 3.01
CA THR A 96 -1.14 -2.86 2.04
C THR A 96 -1.35 -4.36 2.30
N ARG A 97 -1.56 -4.79 3.55
CA ARG A 97 -2.02 -6.16 3.86
C ARG A 97 -3.35 -6.46 3.19
N TYR A 98 -4.29 -5.53 3.28
CA TYR A 98 -5.59 -5.64 2.62
C TYR A 98 -5.45 -5.64 1.09
N LEU A 99 -4.61 -4.78 0.55
CA LEU A 99 -4.31 -4.74 -0.89
C LEU A 99 -3.66 -6.05 -1.38
N ARG A 100 -2.82 -6.67 -0.57
CA ARG A 100 -2.25 -7.99 -0.90
C ARG A 100 -3.36 -9.01 -1.17
N GLY A 101 -4.40 -9.01 -0.36
CA GLY A 101 -5.55 -9.88 -0.59
C GLY A 101 -6.25 -9.59 -1.92
N ALA A 102 -6.44 -8.31 -2.25
CA ALA A 102 -6.99 -7.90 -3.54
C ALA A 102 -6.10 -8.37 -4.71
N TRP A 103 -4.79 -8.26 -4.55
CA TRP A 103 -3.80 -8.74 -5.53
C TRP A 103 -3.91 -10.25 -5.74
N LEU A 104 -4.04 -11.02 -4.67
CA LEU A 104 -4.20 -12.49 -4.76
C LEU A 104 -5.48 -12.87 -5.51
N VAL A 105 -6.62 -12.26 -5.17
CA VAL A 105 -7.89 -12.60 -5.84
C VAL A 105 -7.93 -12.12 -7.29
N SER A 106 -7.13 -11.12 -7.64
CA SER A 106 -7.02 -10.63 -9.02
C SER A 106 -6.23 -11.57 -9.94
N GLY A 107 -5.50 -12.52 -9.36
CA GLY A 107 -4.62 -13.39 -10.15
C GLY A 107 -3.45 -12.66 -10.80
N GLY A 108 -3.03 -11.53 -10.23
CA GLY A 108 -1.90 -10.75 -10.75
C GLY A 108 -2.26 -9.65 -11.73
N ASP A 109 -3.52 -9.27 -11.81
CA ASP A 109 -3.97 -8.14 -12.64
C ASP A 109 -4.09 -6.89 -11.78
N MET A 110 -3.26 -5.86 -12.06
CA MET A 110 -3.24 -4.64 -11.24
C MET A 110 -4.54 -3.85 -11.30
N ASN A 111 -5.18 -3.76 -12.46
CA ASN A 111 -6.44 -3.02 -12.58
C ASN A 111 -7.57 -3.71 -11.80
N GLU A 112 -7.64 -5.03 -11.88
CA GLU A 112 -8.59 -5.80 -11.08
C GLU A 112 -8.28 -5.70 -9.58
N ALA A 113 -7.01 -5.71 -9.19
CA ALA A 113 -6.62 -5.55 -7.79
C ALA A 113 -7.08 -4.21 -7.22
N VAL A 114 -6.92 -3.13 -7.97
CA VAL A 114 -7.43 -1.79 -7.57
C VAL A 114 -8.94 -1.83 -7.43
N MET A 115 -9.65 -2.46 -8.35
CA MET A 115 -11.11 -2.62 -8.29
C MET A 115 -11.53 -3.39 -7.04
N TRP A 116 -10.91 -4.53 -6.77
CA TRP A 116 -11.21 -5.34 -5.58
C TRP A 116 -10.90 -4.60 -4.28
N TYR A 117 -9.80 -3.87 -4.24
CA TYR A 117 -9.48 -3.01 -3.10
C TYR A 117 -10.60 -1.99 -2.84
N ALA A 118 -11.08 -1.35 -3.89
CA ALA A 118 -12.09 -0.29 -3.76
C ALA A 118 -13.47 -0.81 -3.37
N ARG A 119 -13.89 -1.95 -3.90
CA ARG A 119 -15.26 -2.47 -3.69
C ARG A 119 -15.36 -3.56 -2.63
N GLY A 120 -14.23 -4.09 -2.14
CA GLY A 120 -14.20 -5.23 -1.23
C GLY A 120 -14.19 -6.58 -1.95
N TYR A 121 -13.44 -7.52 -1.39
CA TYR A 121 -13.21 -8.81 -2.06
C TYR A 121 -13.55 -10.03 -1.17
N TYR A 122 -14.28 -9.85 -0.06
CA TYR A 122 -14.59 -10.96 0.85
C TYR A 122 -15.24 -12.13 0.13
N TYR A 123 -16.28 -11.88 -0.65
CA TYR A 123 -17.01 -12.95 -1.34
C TYR A 123 -16.20 -13.58 -2.47
N GLU A 124 -15.37 -12.82 -3.16
CA GLU A 124 -14.46 -13.36 -4.17
C GLU A 124 -13.39 -14.24 -3.52
N ALA A 125 -12.81 -13.79 -2.41
CA ALA A 125 -11.86 -14.60 -1.64
C ALA A 125 -12.50 -15.90 -1.16
N LYS A 126 -13.74 -15.83 -0.69
CA LYS A 126 -14.50 -17.00 -0.26
C LYS A 126 -14.71 -17.98 -1.40
N ARG A 127 -15.13 -17.49 -2.56
CA ARG A 127 -15.33 -18.30 -3.76
C ARG A 127 -14.05 -19.01 -4.19
N MET A 128 -12.90 -18.34 -4.06
CA MET A 128 -11.59 -18.87 -4.43
C MET A 128 -10.91 -19.71 -3.34
N GLY A 129 -11.50 -19.82 -2.14
CA GLY A 129 -10.89 -20.52 -1.02
C GLY A 129 -9.71 -19.76 -0.41
N LEU A 130 -9.70 -18.42 -0.48
CA LEU A 130 -8.58 -17.57 -0.06
C LEU A 130 -8.87 -16.73 1.18
N ILE A 131 -9.94 -17.03 1.94
CA ILE A 131 -10.25 -16.23 3.14
C ILE A 131 -9.09 -16.26 4.14
N GLU A 132 -8.54 -17.44 4.42
CA GLU A 132 -7.43 -17.57 5.38
C GLU A 132 -6.15 -16.93 4.85
N GLU A 133 -5.80 -17.19 3.60
CA GLU A 133 -4.58 -16.63 2.98
C GLU A 133 -4.60 -15.10 2.94
N THR A 134 -5.74 -14.51 2.60
CA THR A 134 -5.89 -13.05 2.54
C THR A 134 -6.03 -12.41 3.91
N GLY A 135 -6.51 -13.14 4.90
CA GLY A 135 -6.84 -12.62 6.22
C GLY A 135 -8.15 -11.83 6.29
N VAL A 136 -8.90 -11.77 5.18
CA VAL A 136 -10.10 -10.91 5.07
C VAL A 136 -11.21 -11.31 6.04
N GLY A 137 -11.20 -12.53 6.57
CA GLY A 137 -12.13 -12.97 7.60
C GLY A 137 -11.78 -12.51 9.03
N GLY A 138 -10.65 -11.84 9.21
CA GLY A 138 -10.20 -11.33 10.51
C GLY A 138 -9.58 -12.38 11.43
N ARG A 139 -9.31 -13.59 10.95
CA ARG A 139 -8.77 -14.70 11.75
C ARG A 139 -7.28 -14.93 11.59
N LYS A 140 -6.68 -14.28 10.59
CA LYS A 140 -5.25 -14.45 10.35
C LYS A 140 -4.45 -13.78 11.47
N VAL A 141 -3.42 -14.50 11.96
CA VAL A 141 -2.45 -13.93 12.89
C VAL A 141 -1.35 -13.28 12.07
N TRP A 142 -1.18 -11.98 12.25
CA TRP A 142 -0.19 -11.19 11.54
C TRP A 142 1.08 -11.05 12.38
N PRO A 143 2.27 -11.09 11.75
CA PRO A 143 3.53 -10.91 12.45
C PRO A 143 3.76 -9.41 12.74
N ASP A 144 3.41 -9.00 13.94
CA ASP A 144 3.65 -7.62 14.40
C ASP A 144 4.78 -7.55 15.42
#